data_c04250964e7f5271df09915ec618b050
#
_entry.id   c04250964e7f5271df09915ec618b050
#
_cell.length_a   1.000
_cell.length_b   1.000
_cell.length_c   1.000
_cell.angle_alpha   90.00
_cell.angle_beta   90.00
_cell.angle_gamma   90.00
#
_symmetry.space_group_name_H-M   'P 1'
#
loop_
_entity.id
_entity.type
_entity.pdbx_description
1 polymer ?
#
loop_
_entity_poly.entity_id
_entity_poly.type
_entity_poly.pdbx_seq_one_letter_code
_entity_poly.pdbx_strand_id
1 'polypeptide(L)'
;MKTIRSAACLLALPWLAGAAYAQTTPDSDLRAARVLASNCANCHGTLGNAQGAMPSLAGQQKTYIVEQMRAFRDGKRPATIMHQLAKGYTDQQIELIADFFSRQKPAR
;
A
#
# COMPACT_ATOMS: atom_id res chain seq x y z
N MET A 1 -21.39 1.47 -73.59
CA MET A 1 -21.94 1.47 -72.25
C MET A 1 -21.02 0.68 -71.29
N LYS A 2 -20.22 1.35 -70.50
CA LYS A 2 -19.26 0.69 -69.55
C LYS A 2 -19.80 0.91 -68.13
N THR A 3 -20.23 -0.15 -67.50
CA THR A 3 -20.72 -0.14 -66.12
C THR A 3 -19.50 -0.22 -65.16
N ILE A 4 -19.29 0.85 -64.41
CA ILE A 4 -18.27 0.92 -63.36
C ILE A 4 -18.88 0.31 -62.09
N ARG A 5 -18.36 -0.84 -61.67
CA ARG A 5 -18.71 -1.47 -60.39
C ARG A 5 -17.76 -0.89 -59.32
N SER A 6 -18.33 -0.02 -58.48
CA SER A 6 -17.61 0.49 -57.30
C SER A 6 -17.60 -0.57 -56.21
N ALA A 7 -16.41 -1.15 -55.92
CA ALA A 7 -16.20 -2.00 -54.76
C ALA A 7 -15.94 -1.11 -53.53
N ALA A 8 -16.91 -1.08 -52.60
CA ALA A 8 -16.72 -0.44 -51.30
C ALA A 8 -15.93 -1.35 -50.38
N CYS A 9 -14.68 -1.02 -50.16
CA CYS A 9 -13.81 -1.68 -49.16
C CYS A 9 -14.15 -1.14 -47.78
N LEU A 10 -14.93 -1.89 -46.99
CA LEU A 10 -15.17 -1.65 -45.59
C LEU A 10 -13.95 -2.10 -44.80
N LEU A 11 -13.06 -1.17 -44.44
CA LEU A 11 -11.97 -1.40 -43.50
C LEU A 11 -12.55 -1.42 -42.08
N ALA A 12 -12.78 -2.62 -41.55
CA ALA A 12 -13.07 -2.84 -40.14
C ALA A 12 -11.76 -2.68 -39.35
N LEU A 13 -11.60 -1.57 -38.64
CA LEU A 13 -10.53 -1.39 -37.65
C LEU A 13 -10.87 -2.19 -36.38
N PRO A 14 -10.04 -3.15 -35.95
CA PRO A 14 -10.21 -3.76 -34.63
C PRO A 14 -9.85 -2.75 -33.56
N TRP A 15 -10.81 -2.38 -32.73
CA TRP A 15 -10.57 -1.66 -31.49
C TRP A 15 -9.86 -2.62 -30.51
N LEU A 16 -8.53 -2.56 -30.48
CA LEU A 16 -7.74 -3.14 -29.40
C LEU A 16 -7.91 -2.26 -28.17
N ALA A 17 -8.93 -2.55 -27.37
CA ALA A 17 -9.02 -2.04 -26.00
C ALA A 17 -7.91 -2.69 -25.18
N GLY A 18 -6.73 -2.10 -25.21
CA GLY A 18 -5.63 -2.45 -24.33
C GLY A 18 -6.02 -2.12 -22.89
N ALA A 19 -6.37 -3.14 -22.10
CA ALA A 19 -6.46 -2.99 -20.66
C ALA A 19 -5.08 -2.59 -20.15
N ALA A 20 -4.90 -1.32 -19.83
CA ALA A 20 -3.70 -0.84 -19.14
C ALA A 20 -3.74 -1.39 -17.72
N TYR A 21 -3.10 -2.53 -17.50
CA TYR A 21 -2.82 -3.01 -16.16
C TYR A 21 -1.82 -2.04 -15.55
N ALA A 22 -2.26 -1.30 -14.55
CA ALA A 22 -1.36 -0.48 -13.73
C ALA A 22 -0.40 -1.42 -13.01
N GLN A 23 0.80 -1.57 -13.56
CA GLN A 23 1.87 -2.33 -12.91
C GLN A 23 2.41 -1.46 -11.76
N THR A 24 2.21 -1.92 -10.53
CA THR A 24 2.88 -1.34 -9.38
C THR A 24 4.38 -1.63 -9.52
N THR A 25 5.17 -0.57 -9.66
CA THR A 25 6.63 -0.68 -9.67
C THR A 25 7.16 -0.69 -8.23
N PRO A 26 8.31 -1.31 -7.96
CA PRO A 26 8.92 -1.27 -6.64
C PRO A 26 9.10 0.15 -6.07
N ASP A 27 9.31 1.14 -6.92
CA ASP A 27 9.40 2.55 -6.51
C ASP A 27 8.06 3.12 -6.06
N SER A 28 6.95 2.75 -6.73
CA SER A 28 5.61 3.17 -6.31
C SER A 28 5.24 2.61 -4.93
N ASP A 29 5.61 1.36 -4.65
CA ASP A 29 5.35 0.73 -3.37
C ASP A 29 6.18 1.35 -2.25
N LEU A 30 7.44 1.70 -2.50
CA LEU A 30 8.27 2.42 -1.54
C LEU A 30 7.72 3.81 -1.22
N ARG A 31 7.21 4.53 -2.20
CA ARG A 31 6.56 5.84 -1.99
C ARG A 31 5.26 5.68 -1.21
N ALA A 32 4.42 4.73 -1.59
CA ALA A 32 3.17 4.43 -0.89
C ALA A 32 3.44 4.04 0.57
N ALA A 33 4.39 3.15 0.81
CA ALA A 33 4.81 2.73 2.14
C ALA A 33 5.24 3.91 3.02
N ARG A 34 6.05 4.82 2.47
CA ARG A 34 6.51 6.02 3.18
C ARG A 34 5.36 6.96 3.53
N VAL A 35 4.45 7.21 2.59
CA VAL A 35 3.28 8.07 2.82
C VAL A 35 2.36 7.45 3.89
N LEU A 36 2.08 6.17 3.80
CA LEU A 36 1.25 5.47 4.80
C LEU A 36 1.91 5.48 6.19
N ALA A 37 3.21 5.20 6.27
CA ALA A 37 3.97 5.18 7.52
C ALA A 37 4.09 6.56 8.18
N SER A 38 4.00 7.66 7.42
CA SER A 38 4.06 9.01 7.97
C SER A 38 2.96 9.29 8.99
N ASN A 39 1.77 8.71 8.81
CA ASN A 39 0.69 8.82 9.79
C ASN A 39 1.03 8.16 11.13
N CYS A 40 1.77 7.06 11.11
CA CYS A 40 2.19 6.35 12.32
C CYS A 40 3.25 7.13 13.09
N ALA A 41 4.09 7.89 12.39
CA ALA A 41 5.18 8.66 12.97
C ALA A 41 4.72 9.74 13.96
N ASN A 42 3.49 10.23 13.85
CA ASN A 42 2.93 11.22 14.79
C ASN A 42 2.94 10.72 16.24
N CYS A 43 2.75 9.43 16.45
CA CYS A 43 2.75 8.82 17.78
C CYS A 43 3.96 7.91 18.00
N HIS A 44 4.35 7.14 17.00
CA HIS A 44 5.44 6.16 17.10
C HIS A 44 6.83 6.73 16.77
N GLY A 45 6.94 8.04 16.58
CA GLY A 45 8.19 8.74 16.36
C GLY A 45 8.70 8.67 14.92
N THR A 46 9.65 9.54 14.62
CA THR A 46 10.27 9.62 13.30
C THR A 46 10.88 8.27 12.93
N LEU A 47 10.53 7.78 11.72
CA LEU A 47 10.94 6.46 11.23
C LEU A 47 10.59 5.31 12.21
N GLY A 48 9.59 5.50 13.08
CA GLY A 48 9.17 4.50 14.05
C GLY A 48 10.02 4.42 15.31
N ASN A 49 10.89 5.39 15.54
CA ASN A 49 11.67 5.49 16.78
C ASN A 49 10.90 6.33 17.80
N ALA A 50 10.08 5.66 18.59
CA ALA A 50 9.22 6.29 19.57
C ALA A 50 10.03 6.80 20.79
N GLN A 51 9.43 7.75 21.49
CA GLN A 51 9.92 8.25 22.76
C GLN A 51 8.93 7.95 23.89
N GLY A 52 9.45 7.81 25.09
CA GLY A 52 8.62 7.54 26.27
C GLY A 52 7.95 6.17 26.22
N ALA A 53 6.66 6.12 26.59
CA ALA A 53 5.91 4.88 26.72
C ALA A 53 5.35 4.33 25.39
N MET A 54 5.51 5.07 24.28
CA MET A 54 5.04 4.61 22.97
C MET A 54 5.95 3.49 22.45
N PRO A 55 5.41 2.40 21.91
CA PRO A 55 6.23 1.33 21.33
C PRO A 55 6.91 1.79 20.04
N SER A 56 8.20 1.52 19.93
CA SER A 56 8.95 1.73 18.69
C SER A 56 8.59 0.67 17.65
N LEU A 57 8.47 1.10 16.40
CA LEU A 57 8.20 0.24 15.24
C LEU A 57 9.46 -0.05 14.43
N ALA A 58 10.47 0.83 14.53
CA ALA A 58 11.74 0.70 13.80
C ALA A 58 12.43 -0.62 14.11
N GLY A 59 12.79 -1.36 13.05
CA GLY A 59 13.50 -2.63 13.15
C GLY A 59 12.68 -3.81 13.69
N GLN A 60 11.38 -3.62 13.95
CA GLN A 60 10.49 -4.73 14.31
C GLN A 60 10.32 -5.67 13.11
N GLN A 61 10.13 -6.96 13.39
CA GLN A 61 9.87 -7.92 12.32
C GLN A 61 8.59 -7.57 11.57
N LYS A 62 8.65 -7.60 10.24
CA LYS A 62 7.50 -7.31 9.37
C LYS A 62 6.26 -8.11 9.76
N THR A 63 6.41 -9.42 9.91
CA THR A 63 5.31 -10.32 10.30
C THR A 63 4.67 -9.92 11.63
N TYR A 64 5.48 -9.55 12.61
CA TYR A 64 5.00 -9.07 13.90
C TYR A 64 4.12 -7.82 13.74
N ILE A 65 4.57 -6.80 12.99
CA ILE A 65 3.79 -5.57 12.78
C ILE A 65 2.46 -5.89 12.07
N VAL A 66 2.48 -6.74 11.04
CA VAL A 66 1.28 -7.18 10.32
C VAL A 66 0.28 -7.85 11.27
N GLU A 67 0.74 -8.80 12.06
CA GLU A 67 -0.09 -9.51 13.04
C GLU A 67 -0.71 -8.57 14.07
N GLN A 68 0.09 -7.64 14.61
CA GLN A 68 -0.41 -6.68 15.58
C GLN A 68 -1.46 -5.74 14.98
N MET A 69 -1.24 -5.23 13.77
CA MET A 69 -2.20 -4.37 13.07
C MET A 69 -3.52 -5.10 12.79
N ARG A 70 -3.44 -6.35 12.35
CA ARG A 70 -4.63 -7.18 12.15
C ARG A 70 -5.35 -7.47 13.47
N ALA A 71 -4.63 -7.78 14.53
CA ALA A 71 -5.20 -8.04 15.84
C ALA A 71 -5.91 -6.80 16.42
N PHE A 72 -5.38 -5.61 16.21
CA PHE A 72 -6.06 -4.35 16.56
C PHE A 72 -7.32 -4.14 15.73
N ARG A 73 -7.24 -4.30 14.42
CA ARG A 73 -8.38 -4.13 13.50
C ARG A 73 -9.53 -5.07 13.84
N ASP A 74 -9.20 -6.31 14.17
CA ASP A 74 -10.16 -7.38 14.47
C ASP A 74 -10.64 -7.36 15.93
N GLY A 75 -10.18 -6.40 16.75
CA GLY A 75 -10.54 -6.30 18.16
C GLY A 75 -9.98 -7.38 19.07
N LYS A 76 -9.01 -8.17 18.58
CA LYS A 76 -8.36 -9.26 19.34
C LYS A 76 -7.27 -8.76 20.29
N ARG A 77 -6.77 -7.56 20.07
CA ARG A 77 -5.80 -6.91 20.94
C ARG A 77 -6.38 -5.62 21.50
N PRO A 78 -6.43 -5.45 22.85
CA PRO A 78 -6.89 -4.22 23.47
C PRO A 78 -5.95 -3.05 23.16
N ALA A 79 -6.52 -1.87 22.94
CA ALA A 79 -5.79 -0.64 22.69
C ALA A 79 -6.63 0.57 23.02
N THR A 80 -6.00 1.71 23.25
CA THR A 80 -6.69 3.00 23.44
C THR A 80 -7.15 3.58 22.10
N ILE A 81 -6.35 3.53 21.05
CA ILE A 81 -6.65 4.13 19.74
C ILE A 81 -6.34 3.20 18.55
N MET A 82 -5.36 2.29 18.67
CA MET A 82 -4.90 1.48 17.53
C MET A 82 -6.01 0.62 16.94
N HIS A 83 -6.99 0.16 17.73
CA HIS A 83 -8.15 -0.58 17.25
C HIS A 83 -9.03 0.24 16.29
N GLN A 84 -9.04 1.56 16.39
CA GLN A 84 -9.73 2.43 15.43
C GLN A 84 -8.84 2.77 14.23
N LEU A 85 -7.58 3.10 14.47
CA LEU A 85 -6.65 3.46 13.40
C LEU A 85 -6.45 2.31 12.42
N ALA A 86 -6.29 1.08 12.93
CA ALA A 86 -6.05 -0.09 12.11
C ALA A 86 -7.20 -0.42 11.13
N LYS A 87 -8.43 -0.03 11.45
CA LYS A 87 -9.60 -0.21 10.56
C LYS A 87 -9.50 0.62 9.27
N GLY A 88 -8.72 1.69 9.27
CA GLY A 88 -8.51 2.55 8.10
C GLY A 88 -7.56 1.98 7.05
N TYR A 89 -6.96 0.81 7.27
CA TYR A 89 -5.95 0.23 6.38
C TYR A 89 -6.38 -1.11 5.81
N THR A 90 -6.15 -1.30 4.51
CA THR A 90 -6.28 -2.60 3.84
C THR A 90 -5.12 -3.52 4.22
N ASP A 91 -5.25 -4.82 3.96
CA ASP A 91 -4.16 -5.77 4.19
C ASP A 91 -2.89 -5.39 3.41
N GLN A 92 -3.04 -4.96 2.16
CA GLN A 92 -1.90 -4.50 1.35
C GLN A 92 -1.21 -3.27 1.97
N GLN A 93 -1.98 -2.30 2.46
CA GLN A 93 -1.43 -1.13 3.14
C GLN A 93 -0.72 -1.49 4.44
N ILE A 94 -1.26 -2.43 5.22
CA ILE A 94 -0.61 -2.96 6.42
C ILE A 94 0.73 -3.62 6.07
N GLU A 95 0.79 -4.41 5.00
CA GLU A 95 2.04 -5.02 4.52
C GLU A 95 3.08 -3.97 4.14
N LEU A 96 2.68 -2.89 3.43
CA LEU A 96 3.56 -1.80 3.05
C LEU A 96 4.10 -1.03 4.28
N ILE A 97 3.24 -0.72 5.24
CA ILE A 97 3.62 -0.07 6.51
C ILE A 97 4.62 -0.94 7.28
N ALA A 98 4.32 -2.22 7.40
CA ALA A 98 5.17 -3.17 8.12
C ALA A 98 6.53 -3.34 7.46
N ASP A 99 6.56 -3.44 6.13
CA ASP A 99 7.81 -3.50 5.37
C ASP A 99 8.65 -2.23 5.57
N PHE A 100 8.02 -1.05 5.56
CA PHE A 100 8.70 0.21 5.80
C PHE A 100 9.39 0.24 7.16
N PHE A 101 8.67 -0.04 8.25
CA PHE A 101 9.22 0.03 9.59
C PHE A 101 10.23 -1.07 9.91
N SER A 102 10.06 -2.26 9.36
CA SER A 102 11.00 -3.36 9.55
C SER A 102 12.41 -3.04 9.03
N ARG A 103 12.51 -2.17 8.04
CA ARG A 103 13.77 -1.72 7.43
C ARG A 103 14.38 -0.50 8.11
N GLN A 104 13.67 0.12 9.05
CA GLN A 104 14.22 1.28 9.74
C GLN A 104 15.23 0.85 10.81
N LYS A 105 16.25 1.68 10.99
CA LYS A 105 17.26 1.44 12.03
C LYS A 105 16.72 1.88 13.38
N PRO A 106 16.68 1.01 14.40
CA PRO A 106 16.35 1.41 15.76
C PRO A 106 17.31 2.48 16.27
N ALA A 107 16.77 3.49 16.97
CA ALA A 107 17.61 4.44 17.71
C ALA A 107 18.32 3.67 18.85
N ARG A 108 19.56 4.05 19.10
CA ARG A 108 20.37 3.49 20.20
C ARG A 108 20.04 4.21 21.49
#